data_3e6817dbd0c60e341fb4f06c1e9be80b
#
_entry.id   3e6817dbd0c60e341fb4f06c1e9be80b
#
_cell.length_a   1.000
_cell.length_b   1.000
_cell.length_c   1.000
_cell.angle_alpha   90.00
_cell.angle_beta   90.00
_cell.angle_gamma   90.00
#
_symmetry.space_group_name_H-M   'P 1'
#
loop_
_entity.id
_entity.type
_entity.pdbx_description
1 polymer ?
#
loop_
_entity_poly.entity_id
_entity_poly.type
_entity_poly.pdbx_seq_one_letter_code
_entity_poly.pdbx_strand_id
1 'polypeptide(L)'
;MVEALVVGSTLVAMLASPFVRAASATDGRIRVLQETPVSPAADIPANVRKECTAMGDELPRAIMRSSRHVALVPSQHQLAEKTGRYLTVEITKVSAHNAGAFTGPKRMKVRGSLIENGKEIANFEAERGAMKAAGTCSTLEKTEKDLGADIGVWLENPKPRSRLGDQ
;
A
#
# COMPACT_ATOMS: atom_id res chain seq x y z
N MET A 1 -34.70 78.64 8.00
CA MET A 1 -33.64 77.76 8.56
C MET A 1 -34.14 76.38 8.43
N VAL A 2 -33.61 75.62 7.47
CA VAL A 2 -33.95 74.24 7.21
C VAL A 2 -32.66 73.47 7.16
N GLU A 3 -32.42 72.64 8.18
CA GLU A 3 -31.23 71.75 8.27
C GLU A 3 -31.54 70.44 7.51
N ALA A 4 -30.70 70.14 6.54
CA ALA A 4 -30.78 68.90 5.76
C ALA A 4 -29.94 67.82 6.46
N LEU A 5 -30.62 66.73 6.88
CA LEU A 5 -29.97 65.51 7.41
C LEU A 5 -29.50 64.64 6.22
N VAL A 6 -28.18 64.49 6.12
CA VAL A 6 -27.55 63.52 5.18
C VAL A 6 -27.42 62.17 5.88
N VAL A 7 -28.20 61.17 5.41
CA VAL A 7 -28.11 59.80 5.83
C VAL A 7 -27.06 59.12 4.96
N GLY A 8 -25.91 58.80 5.57
CA GLY A 8 -24.84 58.04 4.93
C GLY A 8 -25.15 56.55 4.95
N SER A 9 -25.42 55.91 3.78
CA SER A 9 -25.52 54.50 3.63
C SER A 9 -24.12 53.86 3.48
N THR A 10 -23.67 53.18 4.51
CA THR A 10 -22.46 52.35 4.44
C THR A 10 -22.75 51.00 3.77
N LEU A 11 -22.23 50.80 2.56
CA LEU A 11 -22.27 49.58 1.84
C LEU A 11 -21.21 48.61 2.41
N VAL A 12 -21.62 47.56 3.14
CA VAL A 12 -20.74 46.50 3.60
C VAL A 12 -20.57 45.51 2.41
N ALA A 13 -19.42 45.57 1.77
CA ALA A 13 -19.03 44.59 0.76
C ALA A 13 -18.59 43.29 1.44
N MET A 14 -19.43 42.26 1.43
CA MET A 14 -19.05 40.92 1.80
C MET A 14 -18.12 40.33 0.75
N LEU A 15 -16.83 40.23 1.09
CA LEU A 15 -15.83 39.48 0.34
C LEU A 15 -16.12 37.99 0.53
N ALA A 16 -16.84 37.40 -0.41
CA ALA A 16 -16.97 35.95 -0.53
C ALA A 16 -15.60 35.39 -0.97
N SER A 17 -14.82 34.87 -0.02
CA SER A 17 -13.61 34.11 -0.33
C SER A 17 -14.00 32.84 -1.07
N PRO A 18 -13.53 32.59 -2.29
CA PRO A 18 -13.70 31.30 -2.92
C PRO A 18 -12.86 30.29 -2.14
N PHE A 19 -13.51 29.41 -1.38
CA PHE A 19 -12.88 28.18 -0.93
C PHE A 19 -12.48 27.40 -2.16
N VAL A 20 -11.23 27.55 -2.58
CA VAL A 20 -10.58 26.68 -3.54
C VAL A 20 -10.46 25.32 -2.85
N ARG A 21 -11.49 24.51 -3.05
CA ARG A 21 -11.45 23.09 -2.71
C ARG A 21 -10.38 22.52 -3.63
N ALA A 22 -9.18 22.30 -3.08
CA ALA A 22 -8.16 21.53 -3.77
C ALA A 22 -8.78 20.16 -4.03
N ALA A 23 -9.31 19.97 -5.23
CA ALA A 23 -9.64 18.67 -5.75
C ALA A 23 -8.29 17.93 -5.74
N SER A 24 -8.13 16.98 -4.84
CA SER A 24 -7.04 16.00 -4.91
C SER A 24 -7.20 15.36 -6.27
N ALA A 25 -6.41 15.81 -7.24
CA ALA A 25 -6.31 15.18 -8.53
C ALA A 25 -5.84 13.76 -8.22
N THR A 26 -6.76 12.82 -8.25
CA THR A 26 -6.45 11.40 -8.24
C THR A 26 -5.71 11.17 -9.53
N ASP A 27 -4.40 11.13 -9.44
CA ASP A 27 -3.40 11.05 -10.50
C ASP A 27 -3.51 9.71 -11.30
N GLY A 28 -4.66 9.05 -11.27
CA GLY A 28 -4.90 7.77 -11.93
C GLY A 28 -4.04 6.63 -11.39
N ARG A 29 -3.13 6.91 -10.44
CA ARG A 29 -2.24 5.92 -9.86
C ARG A 29 -2.95 5.04 -8.84
N ILE A 30 -2.46 3.80 -8.73
CA ILE A 30 -2.90 2.83 -7.74
C ILE A 30 -2.18 3.15 -6.42
N ARG A 31 -2.92 3.52 -5.39
CA ARG A 31 -2.35 3.78 -4.06
C ARG A 31 -2.03 2.47 -3.36
N VAL A 32 -0.85 2.41 -2.73
CA VAL A 32 -0.38 1.27 -1.93
C VAL A 32 0.21 1.83 -0.64
N LEU A 33 0.02 1.14 0.50
CA LEU A 33 0.67 1.55 1.75
C LEU A 33 2.18 1.47 1.64
N GLN A 34 2.90 2.38 2.32
CA GLN A 34 4.36 2.38 2.40
C GLN A 34 4.91 1.18 3.17
N GLU A 35 4.10 0.58 4.04
CA GLU A 35 4.43 -0.60 4.82
C GLU A 35 3.32 -1.64 4.63
N THR A 36 3.70 -2.88 4.32
CA THR A 36 2.75 -3.98 4.19
C THR A 36 2.38 -4.52 5.56
N PRO A 37 1.11 -4.40 5.98
CA PRO A 37 0.69 -4.91 7.27
C PRO A 37 0.79 -6.44 7.36
N VAL A 38 1.06 -6.91 8.56
CA VAL A 38 0.95 -8.32 8.90
C VAL A 38 -0.51 -8.61 9.28
N SER A 39 -1.12 -9.60 8.65
CA SER A 39 -2.47 -10.04 9.00
C SER A 39 -2.55 -10.47 10.47
N PRO A 40 -3.60 -10.12 11.23
CA PRO A 40 -3.76 -10.58 12.61
C PRO A 40 -3.74 -12.10 12.76
N ALA A 41 -4.17 -12.82 11.73
CA ALA A 41 -4.18 -14.29 11.68
C ALA A 41 -2.91 -14.89 11.02
N ALA A 42 -1.88 -14.07 10.79
CA ALA A 42 -0.69 -14.53 10.09
C ALA A 42 0.11 -15.57 10.89
N ASP A 43 0.46 -16.64 10.20
CA ASP A 43 1.35 -17.69 10.71
C ASP A 43 2.82 -17.24 10.51
N ILE A 44 3.38 -16.61 11.55
CA ILE A 44 4.75 -16.08 11.54
C ILE A 44 5.48 -16.55 12.82
N PRO A 45 6.64 -17.19 12.70
CA PRO A 45 7.43 -17.61 13.87
C PRO A 45 7.76 -16.42 14.79
N ALA A 46 7.63 -16.62 16.10
CA ALA A 46 7.81 -15.57 17.10
C ALA A 46 9.19 -14.88 17.05
N ASN A 47 10.24 -15.66 16.77
CA ASN A 47 11.60 -15.13 16.61
C ASN A 47 11.71 -14.22 15.37
N VAL A 48 11.07 -14.57 14.25
CA VAL A 48 11.03 -13.72 13.03
C VAL A 48 10.34 -12.39 13.34
N ARG A 49 9.20 -12.42 14.03
CA ARG A 49 8.50 -11.21 14.46
C ARG A 49 9.37 -10.29 15.31
N LYS A 50 10.17 -10.90 16.21
CA LYS A 50 11.04 -10.15 17.13
C LYS A 50 12.28 -9.57 16.44
N GLU A 51 12.86 -10.32 15.51
CA GLU A 51 14.16 -10.01 14.92
C GLU A 51 14.03 -9.16 13.63
N CYS A 52 12.99 -9.41 12.82
CA CYS A 52 12.81 -8.78 11.51
C CYS A 52 11.79 -7.62 11.58
N THR A 53 12.16 -6.56 12.29
CA THR A 53 11.28 -5.40 12.54
C THR A 53 10.94 -4.59 11.31
N ALA A 54 11.74 -4.67 10.22
CA ALA A 54 11.50 -4.03 8.94
C ALA A 54 10.76 -4.93 7.93
N MET A 55 10.20 -6.05 8.40
CA MET A 55 9.41 -6.95 7.54
C MET A 55 8.14 -6.23 7.06
N GLY A 56 7.93 -6.20 5.74
CA GLY A 56 6.82 -5.50 5.09
C GLY A 56 7.19 -4.15 4.47
N ASP A 57 8.41 -3.65 4.72
CA ASP A 57 8.85 -2.34 4.21
C ASP A 57 9.28 -2.38 2.74
N GLU A 58 9.89 -3.48 2.30
CA GLU A 58 10.48 -3.55 0.97
C GLU A 58 9.47 -3.95 -0.11
N LEU A 59 8.43 -4.69 0.25
CA LEU A 59 7.40 -5.15 -0.68
C LEU A 59 6.71 -3.99 -1.45
N PRO A 60 6.19 -2.93 -0.78
CA PRO A 60 5.57 -1.81 -1.49
C PRO A 60 6.54 -1.05 -2.39
N ARG A 61 7.79 -0.90 -1.95
CA ARG A 61 8.84 -0.26 -2.77
C ARG A 61 9.15 -1.07 -4.02
N ALA A 62 9.15 -2.40 -3.91
CA ALA A 62 9.35 -3.29 -5.05
C ALA A 62 8.17 -3.25 -6.03
N ILE A 63 6.92 -3.21 -5.53
CA ILE A 63 5.73 -3.00 -6.37
C ILE A 63 5.85 -1.69 -7.14
N MET A 64 6.19 -0.59 -6.47
CA MET A 64 6.34 0.73 -7.10
C MET A 64 7.45 0.75 -8.16
N ARG A 65 8.56 0.04 -7.94
CA ARG A 65 9.63 -0.08 -8.97
C ARG A 65 9.21 -0.89 -10.19
N SER A 66 8.30 -1.82 -10.01
CA SER A 66 7.86 -2.75 -11.06
C SER A 66 6.60 -2.29 -11.81
N SER A 67 5.88 -1.30 -11.30
CA SER A 67 4.71 -0.70 -11.97
C SER A 67 4.75 0.82 -11.90
N ARG A 68 4.64 1.47 -13.07
CA ARG A 68 4.62 2.94 -13.20
C ARG A 68 3.33 3.57 -12.66
N HIS A 69 2.31 2.76 -12.46
CA HIS A 69 0.98 3.20 -12.05
C HIS A 69 0.78 3.19 -10.53
N VAL A 70 1.83 2.99 -9.76
CA VAL A 70 1.77 2.89 -8.29
C VAL A 70 2.27 4.16 -7.63
N ALA A 71 1.59 4.57 -6.56
CA ALA A 71 2.02 5.61 -5.63
C ALA A 71 1.93 5.10 -4.20
N LEU A 72 2.98 5.32 -3.40
CA LEU A 72 2.97 4.94 -1.99
C LEU A 72 2.28 6.00 -1.14
N VAL A 73 1.45 5.56 -0.19
CA VAL A 73 0.76 6.43 0.76
C VAL A 73 1.08 6.01 2.20
N PRO A 74 1.27 6.96 3.13
CA PRO A 74 1.73 6.66 4.49
C PRO A 74 0.65 6.12 5.42
N SER A 75 -0.63 6.22 5.08
CA SER A 75 -1.70 5.87 6.01
C SER A 75 -2.87 5.13 5.37
N GLN A 76 -3.55 4.31 6.18
CA GLN A 76 -4.78 3.61 5.79
C GLN A 76 -5.89 4.59 5.38
N HIS A 77 -5.97 5.77 5.99
CA HIS A 77 -6.95 6.78 5.63
C HIS A 77 -6.73 7.28 4.20
N GLN A 78 -5.49 7.55 3.80
CA GLN A 78 -5.15 7.95 2.44
C GLN A 78 -5.30 6.81 1.44
N LEU A 79 -5.09 5.57 1.87
CA LEU A 79 -5.34 4.39 1.03
C LEU A 79 -6.83 4.27 0.70
N ALA A 80 -7.70 4.33 1.71
CA ALA A 80 -9.12 4.04 1.62
C ALA A 80 -10.00 5.24 1.20
N GLU A 81 -9.42 6.32 0.67
CA GLU A 81 -10.20 7.40 0.07
C GLU A 81 -11.18 6.83 -0.97
N LYS A 82 -12.46 7.24 -0.87
CA LYS A 82 -13.59 6.61 -1.58
C LYS A 82 -13.49 6.61 -3.10
N THR A 83 -12.64 7.44 -3.68
CA THR A 83 -12.48 7.57 -5.12
C THR A 83 -11.11 7.09 -5.59
N GLY A 84 -11.08 6.50 -6.79
CA GLY A 84 -9.86 6.02 -7.41
C GLY A 84 -9.52 4.56 -7.10
N ARG A 85 -8.28 4.19 -7.40
CA ARG A 85 -7.79 2.80 -7.30
C ARG A 85 -6.81 2.67 -6.15
N TYR A 86 -6.92 1.59 -5.40
CA TYR A 86 -5.93 1.24 -4.38
C TYR A 86 -5.74 -0.28 -4.27
N LEU A 87 -4.55 -0.66 -3.88
CA LEU A 87 -4.18 -2.04 -3.65
C LEU A 87 -3.98 -2.26 -2.15
N THR A 88 -4.73 -3.20 -1.58
CA THR A 88 -4.45 -3.75 -0.26
C THR A 88 -3.52 -4.94 -0.41
N VAL A 89 -2.50 -5.03 0.42
CA VAL A 89 -1.62 -6.20 0.53
C VAL A 89 -1.39 -6.48 2.00
N GLU A 90 -1.40 -7.75 2.41
CA GLU A 90 -1.03 -8.15 3.77
C GLU A 90 -0.20 -9.44 3.77
N ILE A 91 0.72 -9.54 4.70
CA ILE A 91 1.51 -10.75 4.94
C ILE A 91 0.65 -11.74 5.72
N THR A 92 0.44 -12.94 5.17
CA THR A 92 -0.39 -13.99 5.79
C THR A 92 0.41 -15.14 6.37
N LYS A 93 1.62 -15.37 5.86
CA LYS A 93 2.49 -16.43 6.35
C LYS A 93 3.95 -16.13 6.10
N VAL A 94 4.79 -16.50 7.06
CA VAL A 94 6.24 -16.59 6.90
C VAL A 94 6.71 -17.94 7.38
N SER A 95 7.39 -18.68 6.53
CA SER A 95 8.03 -19.94 6.89
C SER A 95 9.53 -19.73 6.95
N ALA A 96 10.08 -19.76 8.16
CA ALA A 96 11.50 -19.65 8.42
C ALA A 96 11.91 -20.77 9.39
N HIS A 97 12.29 -21.92 8.87
CA HIS A 97 12.72 -23.04 9.72
C HIS A 97 14.06 -22.70 10.37
N ASN A 98 14.09 -22.79 11.70
CA ASN A 98 15.20 -22.38 12.55
C ASN A 98 16.18 -23.52 12.85
N ALA A 99 16.51 -24.37 11.93
CA ALA A 99 17.48 -25.42 12.17
C ALA A 99 18.82 -25.08 11.48
N GLY A 100 19.61 -24.17 12.09
CA GLY A 100 20.98 -23.86 11.68
C GLY A 100 21.14 -23.07 10.37
N ALA A 101 22.37 -22.68 10.04
CA ALA A 101 22.74 -21.86 8.89
C ALA A 101 22.46 -22.50 7.50
N PHE A 102 22.01 -23.75 7.48
CA PHE A 102 21.84 -24.55 6.25
C PHE A 102 20.40 -24.98 5.95
N THR A 103 19.40 -24.44 6.63
CA THR A 103 18.06 -24.99 6.59
C THR A 103 17.13 -24.19 5.69
N GLY A 104 16.75 -24.80 4.60
CA GLY A 104 15.60 -24.59 3.74
C GLY A 104 15.29 -23.16 3.24
N PRO A 105 14.51 -23.03 2.20
CA PRO A 105 14.10 -21.71 1.70
C PRO A 105 13.27 -20.98 2.76
N LYS A 106 13.52 -19.68 2.94
CA LYS A 106 12.62 -18.80 3.69
C LYS A 106 11.51 -18.41 2.72
N ARG A 107 10.27 -18.65 3.11
CA ARG A 107 9.10 -18.35 2.26
C ARG A 107 8.23 -17.28 2.90
N MET A 108 7.64 -16.45 2.06
CA MET A 108 6.63 -15.48 2.47
C MET A 108 5.41 -15.63 1.57
N LYS A 109 4.23 -15.61 2.20
CA LYS A 109 2.94 -15.59 1.54
C LYS A 109 2.22 -14.30 1.83
N VAL A 110 1.69 -13.68 0.79
CA VAL A 110 0.90 -12.46 0.88
C VAL A 110 -0.42 -12.66 0.13
N ARG A 111 -1.43 -11.88 0.51
CA ARG A 111 -2.66 -11.74 -0.26
C ARG A 111 -2.94 -10.27 -0.51
N GLY A 112 -3.65 -9.97 -1.59
CA GLY A 112 -4.02 -8.60 -1.88
C GLY A 112 -5.26 -8.49 -2.75
N SER A 113 -5.88 -7.31 -2.70
CA SER A 113 -7.06 -6.97 -3.46
C SER A 113 -6.89 -5.60 -4.10
N LEU A 114 -7.17 -5.51 -5.40
CA LEU A 114 -7.27 -4.25 -6.12
C LEU A 114 -8.71 -3.75 -6.05
N ILE A 115 -8.86 -2.58 -5.45
CA ILE A 115 -10.15 -1.92 -5.26
C ILE A 115 -10.23 -0.69 -6.17
N GLU A 116 -11.35 -0.51 -6.84
CA GLU A 116 -11.66 0.66 -7.64
C GLU A 116 -13.01 1.24 -7.20
N ASN A 117 -12.99 2.50 -6.77
CA ASN A 117 -14.18 3.21 -6.29
C ASN A 117 -14.96 2.41 -5.22
N GLY A 118 -14.24 1.78 -4.28
CA GLY A 118 -14.79 1.00 -3.18
C GLY A 118 -15.23 -0.43 -3.53
N LYS A 119 -15.05 -0.88 -4.79
CA LYS A 119 -15.39 -2.23 -5.23
C LYS A 119 -14.12 -3.03 -5.54
N GLU A 120 -14.01 -4.25 -5.00
CA GLU A 120 -12.95 -5.17 -5.41
C GLU A 120 -13.14 -5.58 -6.87
N ILE A 121 -12.11 -5.37 -7.69
CA ILE A 121 -12.12 -5.72 -9.12
C ILE A 121 -11.19 -6.88 -9.46
N ALA A 122 -10.17 -7.11 -8.64
CA ALA A 122 -9.25 -8.25 -8.79
C ALA A 122 -8.60 -8.57 -7.44
N ASN A 123 -8.13 -9.80 -7.26
CA ASN A 123 -7.39 -10.23 -6.08
C ASN A 123 -6.37 -11.31 -6.42
N PHE A 124 -5.40 -11.50 -5.51
CA PHE A 124 -4.36 -12.49 -5.66
C PHE A 124 -3.94 -13.09 -4.32
N GLU A 125 -3.36 -14.29 -4.41
CA GLU A 125 -2.43 -14.85 -3.44
C GLU A 125 -1.07 -14.96 -4.10
N ALA A 126 0.01 -14.58 -3.41
CA ALA A 126 1.37 -14.69 -3.91
C ALA A 126 2.26 -15.38 -2.88
N GLU A 127 3.14 -16.26 -3.35
CA GLU A 127 4.13 -16.92 -2.51
C GLU A 127 5.48 -16.93 -3.21
N ARG A 128 6.53 -16.54 -2.50
CA ARG A 128 7.93 -16.66 -2.94
C ARG A 128 8.78 -17.24 -1.85
N GLY A 129 9.80 -17.98 -2.27
CA GLY A 129 10.86 -18.44 -1.41
C GLY A 129 12.22 -17.96 -1.89
N ALA A 130 13.11 -17.64 -0.98
CA ALA A 130 14.50 -17.36 -1.30
C ALA A 130 15.44 -18.30 -0.51
N MET A 131 16.48 -18.75 -1.17
CA MET A 131 17.59 -19.47 -0.56
C MET A 131 18.78 -18.54 -0.46
N LYS A 132 19.42 -18.49 0.74
CA LYS A 132 20.69 -17.80 0.99
C LYS A 132 20.73 -16.28 0.71
N ALA A 133 20.41 -15.53 1.73
CA ALA A 133 21.07 -14.26 2.04
C ALA A 133 21.77 -14.41 3.39
N ALA A 134 22.53 -13.42 3.83
CA ALA A 134 23.35 -13.47 5.04
C ALA A 134 22.57 -13.58 6.39
N GLY A 135 21.30 -14.00 6.36
CA GLY A 135 20.45 -14.17 7.53
C GLY A 135 18.97 -14.27 7.18
N THR A 136 18.14 -14.53 8.20
CA THR A 136 16.70 -14.71 8.00
C THR A 136 16.06 -13.42 7.47
N CYS A 137 16.31 -12.27 8.07
CA CYS A 137 15.65 -11.01 7.69
C CYS A 137 16.07 -10.53 6.30
N SER A 138 17.35 -10.62 5.94
CA SER A 138 17.82 -10.28 4.59
C SER A 138 17.31 -11.24 3.51
N THR A 139 17.06 -12.50 3.86
CA THR A 139 16.41 -13.46 2.95
C THR A 139 14.92 -13.09 2.74
N LEU A 140 14.22 -12.69 3.80
CA LEU A 140 12.83 -12.23 3.71
C LEU A 140 12.72 -10.93 2.91
N GLU A 141 13.63 -9.97 3.11
CA GLU A 141 13.71 -8.76 2.30
C GLU A 141 13.87 -9.07 0.80
N LYS A 142 14.73 -10.04 0.46
CA LYS A 142 14.85 -10.52 -0.93
C LYS A 142 13.54 -11.12 -1.42
N THR A 143 12.87 -11.91 -0.58
CA THR A 143 11.55 -12.50 -0.91
C THR A 143 10.50 -11.42 -1.16
N GLU A 144 10.50 -10.32 -0.37
CA GLU A 144 9.63 -9.17 -0.58
C GLU A 144 9.90 -8.48 -1.93
N LYS A 145 11.17 -8.35 -2.32
CA LYS A 145 11.54 -7.79 -3.65
C LYS A 145 10.97 -8.63 -4.78
N ASP A 146 11.13 -9.95 -4.69
CA ASP A 146 10.65 -10.88 -5.72
C ASP A 146 9.11 -10.87 -5.78
N LEU A 147 8.42 -10.89 -4.63
CA LEU A 147 6.95 -10.75 -4.54
C LEU A 147 6.46 -9.42 -5.11
N GLY A 148 7.13 -8.32 -4.78
CA GLY A 148 6.78 -6.99 -5.28
C GLY A 148 6.91 -6.89 -6.80
N ALA A 149 7.91 -7.55 -7.39
CA ALA A 149 8.06 -7.63 -8.84
C ALA A 149 6.90 -8.38 -9.50
N ASP A 150 6.49 -9.54 -8.95
CA ASP A 150 5.36 -10.32 -9.45
C ASP A 150 4.05 -9.54 -9.38
N ILE A 151 3.81 -8.86 -8.24
CA ILE A 151 2.61 -8.04 -8.05
C ILE A 151 2.60 -6.85 -9.02
N GLY A 152 3.75 -6.21 -9.24
CA GLY A 152 3.89 -5.13 -10.20
C GLY A 152 3.54 -5.56 -11.63
N VAL A 153 4.00 -6.73 -12.05
CA VAL A 153 3.63 -7.33 -13.35
C VAL A 153 2.14 -7.66 -13.40
N TRP A 154 1.58 -8.24 -12.33
CA TRP A 154 0.13 -8.53 -12.26
C TRP A 154 -0.73 -7.26 -12.38
N LEU A 155 -0.29 -6.13 -11.87
CA LEU A 155 -1.01 -4.86 -11.95
C LEU A 155 -1.18 -4.32 -13.39
N GLU A 156 -0.38 -4.79 -14.34
CA GLU A 156 -0.54 -4.43 -15.77
C GLU A 156 -1.78 -5.12 -16.40
N ASN A 157 -2.18 -6.30 -15.87
CA ASN A 157 -3.39 -7.01 -16.30
C ASN A 157 -4.01 -7.79 -15.12
N PRO A 158 -4.62 -7.09 -14.15
CA PRO A 158 -5.11 -7.70 -12.93
C PRO A 158 -6.31 -8.60 -13.20
N LYS A 159 -6.23 -9.84 -12.68
CA LYS A 159 -7.29 -10.83 -12.78
C LYS A 159 -7.73 -11.27 -11.39
N PRO A 160 -9.03 -11.60 -11.20
CA PRO A 160 -9.50 -12.16 -9.94
C PRO A 160 -8.92 -13.57 -9.70
N ARG A 161 -8.70 -13.88 -8.41
CA ARG A 161 -8.20 -15.18 -7.95
C ARG A 161 -6.87 -15.61 -8.58
N SER A 162 -5.99 -14.63 -8.83
CA SER A 162 -4.67 -14.91 -9.38
C SER A 162 -3.76 -15.57 -8.33
N ARG A 163 -2.90 -16.45 -8.81
CA ARG A 163 -1.81 -17.02 -8.02
C ARG A 163 -0.49 -16.59 -8.63
N LEU A 164 0.39 -16.04 -7.79
CA LEU A 164 1.64 -15.44 -8.23
C LEU A 164 2.82 -16.10 -7.52
N GLY A 165 3.97 -16.13 -8.19
CA GLY A 165 5.21 -16.62 -7.62
C GLY A 165 5.42 -18.13 -7.77
N ASP A 166 6.06 -18.75 -6.77
CA ASP A 166 6.48 -20.16 -6.77
C ASP A 166 5.35 -21.08 -6.24
N GLN A 167 4.25 -21.18 -6.96
CA GLN A 167 3.13 -22.05 -6.56
C GLN A 167 3.10 -23.35 -7.34
#